data_6b3141d66b5cc81aae300d88baf9e973
#
_entry.id   6b3141d66b5cc81aae300d88baf9e973
#
_cell.length_a   1.000
_cell.length_b   1.000
_cell.length_c   1.000
_cell.angle_alpha   90.00
_cell.angle_beta   90.00
_cell.angle_gamma   90.00
#
_symmetry.space_group_name_H-M   'P 1'
#
loop_
_entity.id
_entity.type
_entity.pdbx_description
1 polymer ?
#
loop_
_entity_poly.entity_id
_entity_poly.type
_entity_poly.pdbx_seq_one_letter_code
_entity_poly.pdbx_strand_id
1 'polypeptide(L)'
;MNTAYLYFGSWKTTFAWHTEDMDLHSINYLHFGASKFWYCIPPRFMKRFERLADGMFPQLRKECPAFLRHKMCLISPNLLRQHSIPYNKVVQHEGEIMITFPCGYHSGFNTGQFLGNSSFLFHATKINKCDLWPNLKNLSGGLNLNRGLNMVGST
;
A
#
# COMPACT_ATOMS: atom_id res chain seq x y z
N MET A 1 12.53 -3.77 15.52
CA MET A 1 11.63 -4.67 16.26
C MET A 1 10.43 -4.91 15.37
N ASN A 2 10.20 -6.14 14.90
CA ASN A 2 9.07 -6.47 14.01
C ASN A 2 7.93 -7.01 14.89
N THR A 3 7.05 -6.10 15.32
CA THR A 3 5.84 -6.51 16.03
C THR A 3 4.74 -6.72 15.00
N ALA A 4 4.16 -7.90 14.98
CA ALA A 4 2.99 -8.17 14.15
C ALA A 4 1.76 -7.51 14.80
N TYR A 5 0.98 -6.79 13.99
CA TYR A 5 -0.29 -6.21 14.41
C TYR A 5 -1.44 -7.10 13.93
N LEU A 6 -2.36 -7.39 14.82
CA LEU A 6 -3.58 -8.12 14.50
C LEU A 6 -4.71 -7.14 14.18
N TYR A 7 -5.40 -7.37 13.07
CA TYR A 7 -6.50 -6.52 12.62
C TYR A 7 -7.78 -7.31 12.53
N PHE A 8 -8.82 -6.76 13.13
CA PHE A 8 -10.20 -7.18 12.93
C PHE A 8 -10.87 -6.13 12.06
N GLY A 9 -11.51 -6.54 11.00
CA GLY A 9 -12.19 -5.63 10.10
C GLY A 9 -13.66 -5.97 9.91
N SER A 10 -14.43 -4.98 9.53
CA SER A 10 -15.83 -5.10 9.20
C SER A 10 -16.13 -4.52 7.82
N TRP A 11 -17.32 -4.80 7.31
CA TRP A 11 -17.75 -4.32 6.00
C TRP A 11 -17.61 -2.80 5.86
N LYS A 12 -17.08 -2.36 4.72
CA LYS A 12 -16.81 -0.97 4.36
C LYS A 12 -15.79 -0.22 5.22
N THR A 13 -15.17 -0.83 6.22
CA THR A 13 -14.05 -0.16 6.88
C THR A 13 -12.93 0.06 5.88
N THR A 14 -12.44 1.31 5.81
CA THR A 14 -11.46 1.77 4.83
C THR A 14 -10.14 2.08 5.50
N PHE A 15 -9.05 1.96 4.73
CA PHE A 15 -7.76 2.52 5.06
C PHE A 15 -7.40 3.58 4.01
N ALA A 16 -7.00 4.74 4.50
CA ALA A 16 -6.72 5.91 3.67
C ALA A 16 -5.42 5.75 2.86
N TRP A 17 -5.20 6.63 1.88
CA TRP A 17 -3.98 6.64 1.09
C TRP A 17 -2.76 6.92 1.96
N HIS A 18 -1.81 6.01 1.96
CA HIS A 18 -0.56 6.13 2.70
C HIS A 18 0.54 5.28 2.07
N THR A 19 1.77 5.60 2.37
CA THR A 19 2.93 4.70 2.29
C THR A 19 3.21 4.19 3.71
N GLU A 20 3.96 3.11 3.82
CA GLU A 20 4.34 2.58 5.13
C GLU A 20 5.30 3.51 5.87
N ASP A 21 5.30 3.39 7.19
CA ASP A 21 6.19 4.17 8.03
C ASP A 21 7.65 3.95 7.62
N MET A 22 8.42 5.03 7.54
CA MET A 22 9.79 5.05 7.03
C MET A 22 9.95 4.52 5.60
N ASP A 23 8.85 4.47 4.82
CA ASP A 23 8.81 3.88 3.46
C ASP A 23 9.39 2.46 3.43
N LEU A 24 9.11 1.65 4.44
CA LEU A 24 9.51 0.25 4.50
C LEU A 24 8.56 -0.63 3.68
N HIS A 25 8.98 -1.87 3.44
CA HIS A 25 8.07 -2.91 2.98
C HIS A 25 7.15 -3.34 4.13
N SER A 26 5.93 -3.74 3.80
CA SER A 26 5.07 -4.45 4.75
C SER A 26 4.52 -5.75 4.15
N ILE A 27 4.20 -6.67 5.05
CA ILE A 27 3.46 -7.90 4.73
C ILE A 27 2.12 -7.82 5.45
N ASN A 28 1.06 -8.07 4.70
CA ASN A 28 -0.28 -8.27 5.24
C ASN A 28 -0.77 -9.67 4.88
N TYR A 29 -1.12 -10.46 5.88
CA TYR A 29 -1.68 -11.79 5.69
C TYR A 29 -3.14 -11.81 6.14
N LEU A 30 -4.04 -12.29 5.29
CA LEU A 30 -5.44 -12.46 5.60
C LEU A 30 -5.69 -13.89 6.09
N HIS A 31 -5.87 -14.05 7.41
CA HIS A 31 -6.01 -15.36 8.02
C HIS A 31 -7.31 -16.04 7.61
N PHE A 32 -8.43 -15.35 7.77
CA PHE A 32 -9.76 -15.84 7.37
C PHE A 32 -10.77 -14.71 7.25
N GLY A 33 -11.84 -14.97 6.52
CA GLY A 33 -12.98 -14.09 6.37
C GLY A 33 -13.08 -13.40 5.03
N ALA A 34 -13.78 -12.28 4.99
CA ALA A 34 -14.06 -11.56 3.76
C ALA A 34 -12.83 -10.92 3.14
N SER A 35 -12.80 -10.84 1.82
CA SER A 35 -11.69 -10.29 1.06
C SER A 35 -11.43 -8.83 1.36
N LYS A 36 -10.18 -8.42 1.21
CA LYS A 36 -9.71 -7.04 1.32
C LYS A 36 -9.42 -6.48 -0.06
N PHE A 37 -10.00 -5.34 -0.37
CA PHE A 37 -9.82 -4.68 -1.66
C PHE A 37 -8.75 -3.60 -1.55
N TRP A 38 -7.79 -3.60 -2.48
CA TRP A 38 -6.65 -2.71 -2.51
C TRP A 38 -6.63 -1.87 -3.78
N TYR A 39 -6.32 -0.60 -3.63
CA TYR A 39 -5.89 0.30 -4.69
C TYR A 39 -4.43 0.68 -4.46
N CYS A 40 -3.62 0.69 -5.51
CA CYS A 40 -2.19 0.87 -5.39
C CYS A 40 -1.67 1.77 -6.50
N ILE A 41 -0.88 2.76 -6.14
CA ILE A 41 -0.20 3.65 -7.07
C ILE A 41 1.25 3.21 -7.19
N PRO A 42 1.75 2.89 -8.40
CA PRO A 42 3.14 2.50 -8.57
C PRO A 42 4.10 3.57 -8.04
N PRO A 43 5.23 3.20 -7.39
CA PRO A 43 6.17 4.13 -6.74
C PRO A 43 6.64 5.28 -7.63
N ARG A 44 6.83 5.04 -8.94
CA ARG A 44 7.24 6.07 -9.91
C ARG A 44 6.26 7.24 -10.02
N PHE A 45 5.00 7.06 -9.60
CA PHE A 45 3.96 8.10 -9.60
C PHE A 45 3.75 8.77 -8.24
N MET A 46 4.53 8.40 -7.22
CA MET A 46 4.43 8.95 -5.87
C MET A 46 4.39 10.49 -5.87
N LYS A 47 5.36 11.13 -6.50
CA LYS A 47 5.46 12.60 -6.54
C LYS A 47 4.29 13.27 -7.26
N ARG A 48 3.71 12.60 -8.25
CA ARG A 48 2.53 13.10 -8.96
C ARG A 48 1.29 13.00 -8.08
N PHE A 49 1.15 11.90 -7.35
CA PHE A 49 0.07 11.72 -6.38
C PHE A 49 0.16 12.71 -5.22
N GLU A 50 1.35 12.92 -4.65
CA GLU A 50 1.57 13.90 -3.58
C GLU A 50 1.17 15.32 -4.03
N ARG A 51 1.56 15.74 -5.24
CA ARG A 51 1.14 17.05 -5.79
C ARG A 51 -0.37 17.16 -5.97
N LEU A 52 -1.04 16.10 -6.40
CA LEU A 52 -2.50 16.08 -6.46
C LEU A 52 -3.10 16.25 -5.07
N ALA A 53 -2.62 15.49 -4.09
CA ALA A 53 -3.10 15.56 -2.72
C ALA A 53 -2.85 16.94 -2.09
N ASP A 54 -1.70 17.56 -2.33
CA ASP A 54 -1.38 18.94 -1.89
C ASP A 54 -2.41 19.94 -2.41
N GLY A 55 -2.79 19.80 -3.69
CA GLY A 55 -3.81 20.67 -4.29
C GLY A 55 -5.23 20.41 -3.79
N MET A 56 -5.55 19.17 -3.44
CA MET A 56 -6.89 18.81 -2.94
C MET A 56 -7.08 19.12 -1.45
N PHE A 57 -6.01 19.09 -0.66
CA PHE A 57 -6.05 19.26 0.79
C PHE A 57 -5.12 20.41 1.26
N PRO A 58 -5.29 21.65 0.73
CA PRO A 58 -4.36 22.74 1.00
C PRO A 58 -4.30 23.12 2.49
N GLN A 59 -5.39 22.96 3.23
CA GLN A 59 -5.42 23.23 4.66
C GLN A 59 -4.58 22.23 5.45
N LEU A 60 -4.74 20.93 5.16
CA LEU A 60 -3.94 19.89 5.80
C LEU A 60 -2.46 20.05 5.45
N ARG A 61 -2.17 20.41 4.20
CA ARG A 61 -0.80 20.69 3.74
C ARG A 61 -0.17 21.85 4.50
N LYS A 62 -0.94 22.90 4.77
CA LYS A 62 -0.50 24.07 5.55
C LYS A 62 -0.20 23.72 7.01
N GLU A 63 -1.05 22.88 7.61
CA GLU A 63 -0.89 22.43 9.00
C GLU A 63 0.29 21.49 9.17
N CYS A 64 0.45 20.53 8.23
CA CYS A 64 1.52 19.54 8.27
C CYS A 64 2.00 19.17 6.87
N PRO A 65 3.26 19.45 6.49
CA PRO A 65 3.80 19.02 5.20
C PRO A 65 3.74 17.52 4.94
N ALA A 66 3.64 16.69 5.99
CA ALA A 66 3.54 15.24 5.93
C ALA A 66 2.12 14.72 6.20
N PHE A 67 1.08 15.50 5.92
CA PHE A 67 -0.33 15.20 6.27
C PHE A 67 -0.82 13.84 5.75
N LEU A 68 -0.31 13.35 4.63
CA LEU A 68 -0.65 12.01 4.13
C LEU A 68 -0.23 10.89 5.08
N ARG A 69 0.80 11.11 5.92
CA ARG A 69 1.22 10.15 6.95
C ARG A 69 0.22 10.02 8.10
N HIS A 70 -0.70 10.97 8.25
CA HIS A 70 -1.78 10.89 9.23
C HIS A 70 -2.88 9.89 8.84
N LYS A 71 -2.82 9.33 7.61
CA LYS A 71 -3.71 8.27 7.10
C LYS A 71 -5.19 8.68 7.15
N MET A 72 -5.49 9.95 6.82
CA MET A 72 -6.85 10.50 6.85
C MET A 72 -7.41 10.86 5.47
N CYS A 73 -6.59 10.86 4.42
CA CYS A 73 -6.99 11.33 3.10
C CYS A 73 -7.53 10.18 2.24
N LEU A 74 -8.75 10.37 1.72
CA LEU A 74 -9.37 9.50 0.73
C LEU A 74 -9.49 10.26 -0.60
N ILE A 75 -8.96 9.68 -1.66
CA ILE A 75 -9.06 10.19 -3.03
C ILE A 75 -9.66 9.09 -3.87
N SER A 76 -10.76 9.38 -4.57
CA SER A 76 -11.45 8.37 -5.36
C SER A 76 -10.63 7.95 -6.59
N PRO A 77 -10.77 6.70 -7.04
CA PRO A 77 -10.15 6.24 -8.29
C PRO A 77 -10.56 7.07 -9.52
N ASN A 78 -11.75 7.68 -9.50
CA ASN A 78 -12.21 8.57 -10.59
C ASN A 78 -11.33 9.81 -10.67
N LEU A 79 -11.03 10.44 -9.54
CA LEU A 79 -10.13 11.59 -9.49
C LEU A 79 -8.71 11.23 -9.93
N LEU A 80 -8.20 10.08 -9.55
CA LEU A 80 -6.89 9.61 -10.02
C LEU A 80 -6.87 9.51 -11.55
N ARG A 81 -7.93 8.96 -12.16
CA ARG A 81 -8.05 8.88 -13.62
C ARG A 81 -8.11 10.26 -14.28
N GLN A 82 -8.92 11.20 -13.75
CA GLN A 82 -9.03 12.56 -14.25
C GLN A 82 -7.67 13.28 -14.26
N HIS A 83 -6.83 12.99 -13.26
CA HIS A 83 -5.48 13.55 -13.15
C HIS A 83 -4.39 12.67 -13.78
N SER A 84 -4.79 11.65 -14.55
CA SER A 84 -3.88 10.72 -15.24
C SER A 84 -2.86 10.08 -14.29
N ILE A 85 -3.28 9.73 -13.08
CA ILE A 85 -2.49 8.96 -12.14
C ILE A 85 -2.90 7.49 -12.28
N PRO A 86 -2.02 6.63 -12.80
CA PRO A 86 -2.33 5.21 -12.92
C PRO A 86 -2.38 4.55 -11.55
N TYR A 87 -3.27 3.59 -11.43
CA TYR A 87 -3.40 2.77 -10.22
C TYR A 87 -3.81 1.34 -10.59
N ASN A 88 -3.41 0.41 -9.76
CA ASN A 88 -3.78 -1.00 -9.85
C ASN A 88 -4.87 -1.32 -8.81
N LYS A 89 -5.62 -2.39 -9.07
CA LYS A 89 -6.61 -2.95 -8.16
C LYS A 89 -6.22 -4.38 -7.85
N VAL A 90 -6.26 -4.75 -6.59
CA VAL A 90 -6.00 -6.12 -6.15
C VAL A 90 -7.05 -6.50 -5.12
N VAL A 91 -7.53 -7.74 -5.20
CA VAL A 91 -8.39 -8.35 -4.19
C VAL A 91 -7.55 -9.39 -3.48
N GLN A 92 -7.40 -9.24 -2.18
CA GLN A 92 -6.72 -10.20 -1.31
C GLN A 92 -7.77 -11.12 -0.70
N HIS A 93 -7.63 -12.41 -0.93
CA HIS A 93 -8.50 -13.44 -0.38
C HIS A 93 -7.89 -14.09 0.88
N GLU A 94 -8.71 -14.88 1.56
CA GLU A 94 -8.27 -15.70 2.69
C GLU A 94 -7.05 -16.56 2.32
N GLY A 95 -6.08 -16.61 3.20
CA GLY A 95 -4.83 -17.35 2.99
C GLY A 95 -3.81 -16.65 2.11
N GLU A 96 -4.11 -15.46 1.58
CA GLU A 96 -3.20 -14.72 0.71
C GLU A 96 -2.34 -13.72 1.48
N ILE A 97 -1.14 -13.50 0.95
CA ILE A 97 -0.19 -12.51 1.44
C ILE A 97 -0.15 -11.33 0.47
N MET A 98 -0.32 -10.12 1.00
CA MET A 98 -0.10 -8.86 0.30
C MET A 98 1.22 -8.25 0.76
N ILE A 99 2.10 -7.90 -0.19
CA ILE A 99 3.36 -7.20 0.09
C ILE A 99 3.24 -5.78 -0.47
N THR A 100 3.47 -4.78 0.39
CA THR A 100 3.56 -3.39 -0.03
C THR A 100 5.01 -2.98 -0.19
N PHE A 101 5.27 -2.12 -1.18
CA PHE A 101 6.62 -1.69 -1.52
C PHE A 101 6.89 -0.25 -1.07
N PRO A 102 8.16 0.09 -0.82
CA PRO A 102 8.58 1.46 -0.55
C PRO A 102 8.03 2.45 -1.58
N CYS A 103 7.58 3.61 -1.11
CA CYS A 103 7.03 4.67 -1.97
C CYS A 103 5.75 4.30 -2.74
N GLY A 104 5.20 3.11 -2.57
CA GLY A 104 3.93 2.66 -3.16
C GLY A 104 2.74 3.12 -2.33
N TYR A 105 2.06 4.22 -2.76
CA TYR A 105 0.83 4.62 -2.10
C TYR A 105 -0.27 3.57 -2.28
N HIS A 106 -0.91 3.21 -1.21
CA HIS A 106 -2.01 2.25 -1.25
C HIS A 106 -3.17 2.68 -0.34
N SER A 107 -4.35 2.23 -0.68
CA SER A 107 -5.60 2.49 0.01
C SER A 107 -6.58 1.35 -0.28
N GLY A 108 -7.62 1.20 0.50
CA GLY A 108 -8.60 0.16 0.23
C GLY A 108 -9.70 0.06 1.27
N PHE A 109 -10.44 -1.06 1.20
CA PHE A 109 -11.56 -1.33 2.08
C PHE A 109 -11.79 -2.83 2.26
N ASN A 110 -12.53 -3.17 3.28
CA ASN A 110 -12.91 -4.54 3.59
C ASN A 110 -14.30 -4.85 3.03
N THR A 111 -14.46 -6.02 2.44
CA THR A 111 -15.75 -6.44 1.86
C THR A 111 -16.68 -7.14 2.86
N GLY A 112 -16.20 -7.37 4.09
CA GLY A 112 -16.94 -7.99 5.17
C GLY A 112 -16.11 -8.08 6.45
N GLN A 113 -16.47 -9.00 7.34
CA GLN A 113 -15.68 -9.30 8.53
C GLN A 113 -14.45 -10.14 8.16
N PHE A 114 -13.32 -9.81 8.74
CA PHE A 114 -12.07 -10.55 8.54
C PHE A 114 -11.17 -10.48 9.76
N LEU A 115 -10.22 -11.43 9.83
CA LEU A 115 -9.06 -11.41 10.71
C LEU A 115 -7.79 -11.46 9.85
N GLY A 116 -6.88 -10.53 10.08
CA GLY A 116 -5.58 -10.51 9.41
C GLY A 116 -4.49 -9.99 10.31
N ASN A 117 -3.25 -10.16 9.92
CA ASN A 117 -2.12 -9.52 10.56
C ASN A 117 -1.27 -8.75 9.56
N SER A 118 -0.54 -7.76 10.06
CA SER A 118 0.43 -7.01 9.28
C SER A 118 1.71 -6.83 10.08
N SER A 119 2.83 -6.86 9.39
CA SER A 119 4.15 -6.66 9.97
C SER A 119 5.04 -5.91 9.00
N PHE A 120 5.93 -5.06 9.52
CA PHE A 120 6.93 -4.38 8.70
C PHE A 120 8.12 -5.30 8.44
N LEU A 121 8.57 -5.35 7.19
CA LEU A 121 9.81 -6.03 6.81
C LEU A 121 10.97 -5.03 6.85
N PHE A 122 11.87 -5.20 7.79
CA PHE A 122 13.14 -4.49 7.77
C PHE A 122 14.05 -5.07 6.71
N HIS A 123 14.34 -4.31 5.67
CA HIS A 123 15.50 -4.58 4.83
C HIS A 123 16.64 -3.66 5.26
N ALA A 124 17.68 -4.27 5.84
CA ALA A 124 18.85 -3.56 6.35
C ALA A 124 19.80 -3.21 5.20
N THR A 125 19.40 -2.34 4.29
CA THR A 125 20.33 -1.72 3.34
C THR A 125 20.01 -0.24 3.20
N LYS A 126 21.01 0.57 3.50
CA LYS A 126 21.11 2.00 3.18
C LYS A 126 21.14 2.19 1.66
N ILE A 127 20.02 2.02 0.97
CA ILE A 127 19.91 2.28 -0.46
C ILE A 127 18.83 3.33 -0.65
N ASN A 128 19.09 4.33 -1.52
CA ASN A 128 18.14 5.36 -1.87
C ASN A 128 16.78 4.74 -2.20
N LYS A 129 15.77 5.16 -1.44
CA LYS A 129 14.49 4.49 -1.22
C LYS A 129 13.65 4.24 -2.47
N CYS A 130 13.93 4.92 -3.58
CA CYS A 130 13.19 4.79 -4.84
C CYS A 130 13.96 4.05 -5.95
N ASP A 131 15.26 3.74 -5.75
CA ASP A 131 16.11 3.15 -6.79
C ASP A 131 16.14 1.61 -6.75
N LEU A 132 15.51 1.00 -5.76
CA LEU A 132 15.51 -0.47 -5.59
C LEU A 132 14.62 -1.23 -6.58
N TRP A 133 13.67 -0.53 -7.20
CA TRP A 133 12.66 -1.16 -8.04
C TRP A 133 13.19 -1.90 -9.28
N PRO A 134 14.21 -1.40 -10.00
CA PRO A 134 14.73 -2.11 -11.17
C PRO A 134 15.41 -3.45 -10.82
N ASN A 135 15.95 -3.57 -9.60
CA ASN A 135 16.78 -4.73 -9.21
C ASN A 135 15.99 -5.90 -8.61
N LEU A 136 14.76 -5.66 -8.14
CA LEU A 136 13.91 -6.71 -7.57
C LEU A 136 13.32 -7.66 -8.63
N LYS A 137 13.28 -7.27 -9.90
CA LYS A 137 12.88 -8.17 -11.01
C LYS A 137 13.80 -9.39 -11.15
N ASN A 138 15.03 -9.31 -10.66
CA ASN A 138 16.02 -10.38 -10.77
C ASN A 138 16.03 -11.34 -9.58
N LEU A 139 15.29 -11.06 -8.52
CA LEU A 139 15.18 -11.94 -7.33
C LEU A 139 14.05 -12.97 -7.42
N SER A 140 13.26 -12.95 -8.48
CA SER A 140 12.17 -13.92 -8.70
C SER A 140 12.66 -15.33 -9.08
N GLY A 141 13.98 -15.55 -9.19
CA GLY A 141 14.55 -16.83 -9.64
C GLY A 141 14.65 -17.94 -8.57
N GLY A 142 14.24 -17.73 -7.34
CA GLY A 142 14.49 -18.71 -6.28
C GLY A 142 13.34 -19.06 -5.31
N LEU A 143 12.26 -18.33 -5.33
CA LEU A 143 11.10 -18.60 -4.48
C LEU A 143 9.92 -18.99 -5.37
N ASN A 144 9.55 -20.25 -5.31
CA ASN A 144 8.36 -20.77 -5.99
C ASN A 144 7.11 -20.27 -5.24
N LEU A 145 6.73 -19.01 -5.53
CA LEU A 145 5.64 -18.28 -4.87
C LEU A 145 4.28 -18.49 -5.58
N ASN A 146 4.07 -19.64 -6.20
CA ASN A 146 2.90 -19.93 -7.03
C ASN A 146 1.58 -20.16 -6.26
N ARG A 147 1.52 -19.87 -4.97
CA ARG A 147 0.25 -19.90 -4.23
C ARG A 147 0.17 -18.68 -3.29
N GLY A 148 -0.70 -17.74 -3.64
CA GLY A 148 -1.21 -16.74 -2.71
C GLY A 148 -0.38 -15.46 -2.50
N LEU A 149 0.56 -15.12 -3.39
CA LEU A 149 1.32 -13.87 -3.25
C LEU A 149 0.79 -12.80 -4.22
N ASN A 150 0.14 -11.79 -3.68
CA ASN A 150 -0.26 -10.60 -4.43
C ASN A 150 0.72 -9.44 -4.16
N MET A 151 1.43 -9.00 -5.19
CA MET A 151 2.39 -7.90 -5.09
C MET A 151 1.79 -6.58 -5.55
N VAL A 152 1.87 -5.58 -4.68
CA VAL A 152 1.42 -4.22 -4.97
C VAL A 152 2.57 -3.41 -5.50
N GLY A 153 2.54 -3.13 -6.80
CA GLY A 153 3.53 -2.27 -7.44
C GLY A 153 4.27 -2.85 -8.65
N SER A 154 3.87 -4.02 -9.16
CA SER A 154 4.40 -4.53 -10.43
C SER A 154 3.64 -3.93 -11.62
N THR A 155 4.33 -3.15 -12.38
CA THR A 155 4.16 -2.49 -13.69
C THR A 155 4.01 -1.00 -13.65
#